data_32afadc2340df0b4e68f02a1b2e12011
#
_entry.id   32afadc2340df0b4e68f02a1b2e12011
#
_cell.length_a   1.000
_cell.length_b   1.000
_cell.length_c   1.000
_cell.angle_alpha   90.00
_cell.angle_beta   90.00
_cell.angle_gamma   90.00
#
_symmetry.space_group_name_H-M   'P 1'
#
loop_
_entity.id
_entity.type
_entity.pdbx_description
1 polymer ?
#
loop_
_entity_poly.entity_id
_entity_poly.type
_entity_poly.pdbx_seq_one_letter_code
_entity_poly.pdbx_strand_id
1 'polypeptide(L)'
;HGHVIGFARTGFHITVTTVFVASAILLILIVKHQFQFHYIWAYSSRELPLGLLMSTFYAGQEGSFMLWTLMVSIVGIVLMLYTQRHDNEREVMGVYTSILAFLLMLLIVKNPFALIEGNVIPEDGRGLNPLLQNFWMQIHPPILFMGFAAMAPPFALAIGALMRRRYQDWVTSSLAWVVGGAMVLGLGIALGGFWAY
;
A
#
# COMPACT_ATOMS: atom_id res chain seq x y z
N HIS A 1 -31.94 1.70 2.57
CA HIS A 1 -30.65 1.01 2.73
C HIS A 1 -29.77 1.10 1.47
N GLY A 2 -30.30 0.99 0.24
CA GLY A 2 -29.53 1.04 -1.01
C GLY A 2 -28.74 2.35 -1.22
N HIS A 3 -29.31 3.49 -0.85
CA HIS A 3 -28.65 4.81 -0.99
C HIS A 3 -27.39 4.93 -0.10
N VAL A 4 -27.41 4.40 1.12
CA VAL A 4 -26.28 4.45 2.05
C VAL A 4 -25.10 3.61 1.53
N ILE A 5 -25.37 2.43 1.01
CA ILE A 5 -24.32 1.57 0.41
C ILE A 5 -23.74 2.23 -0.85
N GLY A 6 -24.59 2.83 -1.70
CA GLY A 6 -24.13 3.57 -2.87
C GLY A 6 -23.20 4.72 -2.49
N PHE A 7 -23.55 5.50 -1.48
CA PHE A 7 -22.71 6.58 -0.97
C PHE A 7 -21.36 6.07 -0.40
N ALA A 8 -21.40 4.97 0.37
CA ALA A 8 -20.19 4.35 0.90
C ALA A 8 -19.25 3.85 -0.21
N ARG A 9 -19.79 3.22 -1.27
CA ARG A 9 -19.01 2.82 -2.45
C ARG A 9 -18.35 4.01 -3.13
N THR A 10 -19.09 5.10 -3.33
CA THR A 10 -18.55 6.32 -3.92
C THR A 10 -17.41 6.89 -3.08
N GLY A 11 -17.60 6.97 -1.75
CA GLY A 11 -16.55 7.40 -0.82
C GLY A 11 -15.31 6.52 -0.90
N PHE A 12 -15.47 5.20 -0.96
CA PHE A 12 -14.35 4.27 -1.12
C PHE A 12 -13.61 4.50 -2.44
N HIS A 13 -14.32 4.65 -3.57
CA HIS A 13 -13.70 4.94 -4.86
C HIS A 13 -12.95 6.26 -4.88
N ILE A 14 -13.51 7.33 -4.28
CA ILE A 14 -12.82 8.61 -4.15
C ILE A 14 -11.52 8.43 -3.36
N THR A 15 -11.57 7.74 -2.22
CA THR A 15 -10.39 7.48 -1.39
C THR A 15 -9.31 6.73 -2.17
N VAL A 16 -9.69 5.64 -2.84
CA VAL A 16 -8.77 4.84 -3.66
C VAL A 16 -8.16 5.68 -4.78
N THR A 17 -8.97 6.44 -5.51
CA THR A 17 -8.48 7.33 -6.58
C THR A 17 -7.50 8.35 -6.03
N THR A 18 -7.77 8.95 -4.86
CA THR A 18 -6.86 9.89 -4.21
C THR A 18 -5.52 9.23 -3.85
N VAL A 19 -5.52 8.00 -3.35
CA VAL A 19 -4.28 7.24 -3.07
C VAL A 19 -3.48 6.98 -4.35
N PHE A 20 -4.15 6.59 -5.44
CA PHE A 20 -3.48 6.41 -6.75
C PHE A 20 -2.85 7.70 -7.25
N VAL A 21 -3.59 8.81 -7.19
CA VAL A 21 -3.09 10.12 -7.61
C VAL A 21 -1.91 10.56 -6.74
N ALA A 22 -2.00 10.44 -5.43
CA ALA A 22 -0.92 10.77 -4.51
C ALA A 22 0.34 9.90 -4.78
N SER A 23 0.17 8.60 -5.01
CA SER A 23 1.26 7.70 -5.38
C SER A 23 1.93 8.09 -6.70
N ALA A 24 1.13 8.42 -7.70
CA ALA A 24 1.63 8.89 -9.01
C ALA A 24 2.39 10.23 -8.87
N ILE A 25 1.86 11.17 -8.08
CA ILE A 25 2.54 12.44 -7.80
C ILE A 25 3.88 12.18 -7.13
N LEU A 26 3.95 11.34 -6.10
CA LEU A 26 5.20 11.01 -5.41
C LEU A 26 6.23 10.42 -6.39
N LEU A 27 5.83 9.48 -7.26
CA LEU A 27 6.70 8.92 -8.30
C LEU A 27 7.21 9.99 -9.27
N ILE A 28 6.33 10.88 -9.74
CA ILE A 28 6.71 11.97 -10.63
C ILE A 28 7.71 12.92 -9.95
N LEU A 29 7.50 13.25 -8.69
CA LEU A 29 8.40 14.12 -7.92
C LEU A 29 9.77 13.46 -7.72
N ILE A 30 9.83 12.14 -7.48
CA ILE A 30 11.08 11.37 -7.41
C ILE A 30 11.83 11.43 -8.74
N VAL A 31 11.17 11.09 -9.84
CA VAL A 31 11.79 11.09 -11.19
C VAL A 31 12.24 12.49 -11.62
N LYS A 32 11.54 13.54 -11.18
CA LYS A 32 11.92 14.93 -11.43
C LYS A 32 12.93 15.49 -10.43
N HIS A 33 13.46 14.69 -9.53
CA HIS A 33 14.45 15.09 -8.52
C HIS A 33 14.04 16.35 -7.74
N GLN A 34 12.80 16.38 -7.23
CA GLN A 34 12.26 17.52 -6.50
C GLN A 34 12.75 17.52 -5.04
N PHE A 35 14.01 17.91 -4.86
CA PHE A 35 14.71 17.84 -3.56
C PHE A 35 14.22 18.83 -2.50
N GLN A 36 13.24 19.69 -2.81
CA GLN A 36 12.54 20.46 -1.79
C GLN A 36 11.68 19.57 -0.84
N PHE A 37 11.36 18.34 -1.25
CA PHE A 37 10.70 17.38 -0.40
C PHE A 37 11.72 16.56 0.38
N HIS A 38 11.58 16.53 1.71
CA HIS A 38 12.52 15.85 2.61
C HIS A 38 12.71 14.37 2.24
N TYR A 39 11.64 13.66 1.93
CA TYR A 39 11.69 12.25 1.54
C TYR A 39 12.54 12.02 0.28
N ILE A 40 12.33 12.84 -0.74
CA ILE A 40 13.04 12.70 -2.02
C ILE A 40 14.53 13.01 -1.84
N TRP A 41 14.85 14.07 -1.12
CA TRP A 41 16.23 14.42 -0.79
C TRP A 41 16.93 13.32 0.02
N ALA A 42 16.21 12.72 1.00
CA ALA A 42 16.82 11.72 1.90
C ALA A 42 17.14 10.39 1.21
N TYR A 43 16.38 9.99 0.18
CA TYR A 43 16.45 8.66 -0.40
C TYR A 43 16.80 8.62 -1.89
N SER A 44 16.90 9.74 -2.60
CA SER A 44 17.26 9.75 -4.02
C SER A 44 18.47 10.62 -4.31
N SER A 45 19.04 10.51 -5.52
CA SER A 45 20.07 11.40 -6.07
C SER A 45 20.00 11.38 -7.60
N ARG A 46 20.66 12.33 -8.25
CA ARG A 46 20.71 12.42 -9.72
C ARG A 46 21.50 11.29 -10.37
N GLU A 47 22.43 10.68 -9.63
CA GLU A 47 23.29 9.59 -10.12
C GLU A 47 22.62 8.21 -10.09
N LEU A 48 21.45 8.06 -9.43
CA LEU A 48 20.79 6.76 -9.31
C LEU A 48 20.27 6.28 -10.67
N PRO A 49 20.57 5.02 -11.08
CA PRO A 49 19.94 4.38 -12.22
C PRO A 49 18.42 4.35 -12.06
N LEU A 50 17.67 4.42 -13.17
CA LEU A 50 16.22 4.53 -13.16
C LEU A 50 15.53 3.45 -12.30
N GLY A 51 16.00 2.20 -12.34
CA GLY A 51 15.43 1.11 -11.52
C GLY A 51 15.56 1.37 -10.02
N LEU A 52 16.74 1.83 -9.57
CA LEU A 52 16.95 2.21 -8.16
C LEU A 52 16.23 3.51 -7.82
N LEU A 53 16.16 4.46 -8.74
CA LEU A 53 15.39 5.69 -8.56
C LEU A 53 13.90 5.39 -8.34
N MET A 54 13.31 4.47 -9.10
CA MET A 54 11.93 4.01 -8.87
C MET A 54 11.76 3.29 -7.54
N SER A 55 12.77 2.53 -7.08
CA SER A 55 12.72 1.84 -5.80
C SER A 55 12.80 2.79 -4.60
N THR A 56 13.25 4.04 -4.79
CA THR A 56 13.19 5.05 -3.72
C THR A 56 11.77 5.37 -3.28
N PHE A 57 10.77 5.07 -4.12
CA PHE A 57 9.36 5.21 -3.75
C PHE A 57 9.01 4.50 -2.43
N TYR A 58 9.67 3.38 -2.12
CA TYR A 58 9.45 2.58 -0.92
C TYR A 58 10.71 2.35 -0.08
N ALA A 59 11.78 3.11 -0.33
CA ALA A 59 13.05 2.94 0.38
C ALA A 59 13.00 3.41 1.84
N GLY A 60 12.15 4.38 2.14
CA GLY A 60 11.96 4.90 3.49
C GLY A 60 10.59 4.55 4.07
N GLN A 61 10.38 4.89 5.35
CA GLN A 61 9.16 4.56 6.08
C GLN A 61 7.91 5.19 5.46
N GLU A 62 7.98 6.46 5.08
CA GLU A 62 6.88 7.23 4.51
C GLU A 62 6.42 6.63 3.18
N GLY A 63 7.37 6.30 2.32
CA GLY A 63 7.10 5.68 1.03
C GLY A 63 6.62 4.23 1.15
N SER A 64 7.15 3.47 2.11
CA SER A 64 6.66 2.12 2.43
C SER A 64 5.20 2.13 2.87
N PHE A 65 4.79 3.09 3.69
CA PHE A 65 3.38 3.26 4.04
C PHE A 65 2.53 3.67 2.84
N MET A 66 3.05 4.51 1.93
CA MET A 66 2.35 4.86 0.69
C MET A 66 2.16 3.63 -0.19
N LEU A 67 3.20 2.81 -0.37
CA LEU A 67 3.12 1.55 -1.13
C LEU A 67 2.10 0.59 -0.50
N TRP A 68 2.14 0.41 0.82
CA TRP A 68 1.20 -0.47 1.50
C TRP A 68 -0.24 0.01 1.35
N THR A 69 -0.48 1.30 1.53
CA THR A 69 -1.80 1.91 1.32
C THR A 69 -2.30 1.73 -0.11
N LEU A 70 -1.41 1.88 -1.10
CA LEU A 70 -1.70 1.65 -2.51
C LEU A 70 -2.08 0.18 -2.76
N MET A 71 -1.32 -0.79 -2.22
CA MET A 71 -1.62 -2.22 -2.37
C MET A 71 -2.94 -2.61 -1.69
N VAL A 72 -3.21 -2.09 -0.49
CA VAL A 72 -4.50 -2.28 0.20
C VAL A 72 -5.64 -1.65 -0.62
N SER A 73 -5.42 -0.51 -1.26
CA SER A 73 -6.43 0.11 -2.15
C SER A 73 -6.75 -0.78 -3.36
N ILE A 74 -5.73 -1.35 -4.01
CA ILE A 74 -5.89 -2.27 -5.15
C ILE A 74 -6.68 -3.51 -4.73
N VAL A 75 -6.25 -4.17 -3.66
CA VAL A 75 -6.91 -5.38 -3.13
C VAL A 75 -8.34 -5.05 -2.68
N GLY A 76 -8.57 -3.86 -2.11
CA GLY A 76 -9.89 -3.40 -1.69
C GLY A 76 -10.89 -3.24 -2.84
N ILE A 77 -10.45 -2.82 -4.04
CA ILE A 77 -11.30 -2.80 -5.24
C ILE A 77 -11.77 -4.22 -5.57
N VAL A 78 -10.85 -5.18 -5.58
CA VAL A 78 -11.17 -6.58 -5.88
C VAL A 78 -12.11 -7.17 -4.82
N LEU A 79 -11.85 -6.89 -3.54
CA LEU A 79 -12.71 -7.32 -2.44
C LEU A 79 -14.12 -6.71 -2.54
N MET A 80 -14.22 -5.43 -2.88
CA MET A 80 -15.52 -4.76 -3.05
C MET A 80 -16.32 -5.40 -4.19
N LEU A 81 -15.69 -5.68 -5.34
CA LEU A 81 -16.35 -6.38 -6.46
C LEU A 81 -16.78 -7.81 -6.08
N TYR A 82 -15.98 -8.48 -5.25
CA TYR A 82 -16.32 -9.79 -4.72
C TYR A 82 -17.54 -9.72 -3.79
N THR A 83 -17.52 -8.82 -2.81
CA THR A 83 -18.57 -8.71 -1.78
C THR A 83 -19.90 -8.19 -2.32
N GLN A 84 -19.90 -7.43 -3.42
CA GLN A 84 -21.12 -7.00 -4.13
C GLN A 84 -21.96 -8.17 -4.66
N ARG A 85 -21.32 -9.31 -4.93
CA ARG A 85 -21.98 -10.55 -5.39
C ARG A 85 -22.40 -11.45 -4.23
N HIS A 86 -22.01 -11.11 -3.02
CA HIS A 86 -22.27 -11.86 -1.79
C HIS A 86 -22.93 -10.90 -0.81
N ASP A 87 -24.01 -11.28 -0.21
CA ASP A 87 -24.81 -10.45 0.71
C ASP A 87 -24.05 -10.13 2.04
N ASN A 88 -22.79 -9.66 1.96
CA ASN A 88 -21.92 -9.38 3.11
C ASN A 88 -21.08 -8.09 2.93
N GLU A 89 -21.33 -7.32 1.88
CA GLU A 89 -20.52 -6.14 1.53
C GLU A 89 -20.43 -5.12 2.67
N ARG A 90 -21.56 -4.83 3.30
CA ARG A 90 -21.62 -3.79 4.33
C ARG A 90 -20.66 -4.05 5.49
N GLU A 91 -20.68 -5.25 6.04
CA GLU A 91 -19.88 -5.63 7.19
C GLU A 91 -18.41 -5.79 6.79
N VAL A 92 -18.15 -6.50 5.70
CA VAL A 92 -16.79 -6.76 5.23
C VAL A 92 -16.09 -5.47 4.81
N MET A 93 -16.74 -4.64 3.99
CA MET A 93 -16.14 -3.38 3.53
C MET A 93 -16.04 -2.34 4.66
N GLY A 94 -16.92 -2.39 5.65
CA GLY A 94 -16.79 -1.56 6.85
C GLY A 94 -15.50 -1.84 7.61
N VAL A 95 -15.19 -3.11 7.85
CA VAL A 95 -13.93 -3.54 8.50
C VAL A 95 -12.73 -3.21 7.61
N TYR A 96 -12.81 -3.51 6.31
CA TYR A 96 -11.72 -3.26 5.38
C TYR A 96 -11.37 -1.77 5.25
N THR A 97 -12.40 -0.93 5.18
CA THR A 97 -12.21 0.54 5.14
C THR A 97 -11.58 1.07 6.42
N SER A 98 -11.82 0.45 7.58
CA SER A 98 -11.14 0.82 8.83
C SER A 98 -9.64 0.52 8.78
N ILE A 99 -9.23 -0.57 8.13
CA ILE A 99 -7.80 -0.87 7.90
C ILE A 99 -7.19 0.20 6.98
N LEU A 100 -7.86 0.53 5.88
CA LEU A 100 -7.40 1.58 4.96
C LEU A 100 -7.31 2.94 5.66
N ALA A 101 -8.31 3.29 6.47
CA ALA A 101 -8.32 4.53 7.25
C ALA A 101 -7.14 4.60 8.23
N PHE A 102 -6.79 3.49 8.89
CA PHE A 102 -5.62 3.42 9.75
C PHE A 102 -4.32 3.69 8.97
N LEU A 103 -4.14 3.10 7.79
CA LEU A 103 -2.97 3.37 6.94
C LEU A 103 -2.91 4.82 6.47
N LEU A 104 -4.06 5.42 6.15
CA LEU A 104 -4.13 6.85 5.81
C LEU A 104 -3.75 7.74 7.00
N MET A 105 -4.13 7.38 8.23
CA MET A 105 -3.66 8.09 9.44
C MET A 105 -2.13 8.00 9.58
N LEU A 106 -1.53 6.85 9.31
CA LEU A 106 -0.06 6.72 9.32
C LEU A 106 0.59 7.64 8.29
N LEU A 107 -0.01 7.79 7.10
CA LEU A 107 0.49 8.70 6.06
C LEU A 107 0.33 10.20 6.41
N ILE A 108 -0.63 10.56 7.26
CA ILE A 108 -0.74 11.93 7.79
C ILE A 108 0.43 12.21 8.75
N VAL A 109 0.76 11.25 9.62
CA VAL A 109 1.85 11.38 10.60
C VAL A 109 3.22 11.28 9.92
N LYS A 110 3.36 10.35 8.97
CA LYS A 110 4.57 10.09 8.17
C LYS A 110 4.35 10.55 6.73
N ASN A 111 4.40 11.87 6.56
CA ASN A 111 4.05 12.51 5.29
C ASN A 111 5.22 12.50 4.30
N PRO A 112 5.13 11.74 3.17
CA PRO A 112 6.20 11.74 2.16
C PRO A 112 6.32 13.07 1.39
N PHE A 113 5.35 13.97 1.53
CA PHE A 113 5.34 15.29 0.90
C PHE A 113 5.81 16.41 1.85
N ALA A 114 6.39 16.08 3.01
CA ALA A 114 6.94 17.07 3.92
C ALA A 114 8.09 17.81 3.24
N LEU A 115 8.07 19.14 3.33
CA LEU A 115 9.15 19.99 2.81
C LEU A 115 10.37 19.97 3.74
N ILE A 116 11.53 20.22 3.16
CA ILE A 116 12.76 20.43 3.93
C ILE A 116 12.63 21.74 4.72
N GLU A 117 13.08 21.70 5.97
CA GLU A 117 13.18 22.90 6.79
C GLU A 117 14.37 23.76 6.32
N GLY A 118 14.12 25.03 6.08
CA GLY A 118 15.13 26.02 5.66
C GLY A 118 14.84 26.65 4.30
N ASN A 119 15.62 27.69 3.96
CA ASN A 119 15.41 28.48 2.75
C ASN A 119 16.26 28.03 1.54
N VAL A 120 17.12 27.02 1.72
CA VAL A 120 18.01 26.53 0.67
C VAL A 120 17.58 25.13 0.24
N ILE A 121 17.18 25.03 -1.03
CA ILE A 121 16.89 23.72 -1.65
C ILE A 121 18.23 23.09 -2.03
N PRO A 122 18.52 21.85 -1.55
CA PRO A 122 19.75 21.15 -1.93
C PRO A 122 19.83 20.92 -3.45
N GLU A 123 21.03 21.03 -4.02
CA GLU A 123 21.26 20.78 -5.44
C GLU A 123 21.11 19.30 -5.80
N ASP A 124 21.44 18.40 -4.87
CA ASP A 124 21.28 16.94 -5.01
C ASP A 124 20.80 16.30 -3.72
N GLY A 125 20.31 15.05 -3.82
CA GLY A 125 19.88 14.25 -2.70
C GLY A 125 21.03 13.48 -2.04
N ARG A 126 20.75 12.90 -0.85
CA ARG A 126 21.70 12.05 -0.11
C ARG A 126 21.99 10.72 -0.79
N GLY A 127 21.12 10.32 -1.72
CA GLY A 127 21.17 9.01 -2.36
C GLY A 127 20.57 7.89 -1.52
N LEU A 128 20.45 6.74 -2.17
CA LEU A 128 19.95 5.52 -1.55
C LEU A 128 21.09 4.87 -0.73
N ASN A 129 20.77 4.39 0.47
CA ASN A 129 21.72 3.61 1.27
C ASN A 129 22.37 2.50 0.40
N PRO A 130 23.70 2.34 0.39
CA PRO A 130 24.39 1.30 -0.40
C PRO A 130 23.82 -0.11 -0.21
N LEU A 131 23.37 -0.46 1.00
CA LEU A 131 22.72 -1.76 1.27
C LEU A 131 21.40 -1.95 0.52
N LEU A 132 20.75 -0.86 0.11
CA LEU A 132 19.51 -0.87 -0.66
C LEU A 132 19.76 -0.82 -2.18
N GLN A 133 21.01 -0.58 -2.61
CA GLN A 133 21.40 -0.53 -4.02
C GLN A 133 21.62 -1.95 -4.58
N ASN A 134 20.58 -2.77 -4.54
CA ASN A 134 20.59 -4.15 -4.94
C ASN A 134 19.38 -4.45 -5.84
N PHE A 135 19.55 -5.38 -6.79
CA PHE A 135 18.46 -5.83 -7.67
C PHE A 135 17.23 -6.32 -6.88
N TRP A 136 17.45 -7.09 -5.81
CA TRP A 136 16.36 -7.64 -5.00
C TRP A 136 15.53 -6.56 -4.29
N MET A 137 16.15 -5.39 -3.98
CA MET A 137 15.44 -4.25 -3.43
C MET A 137 14.38 -3.68 -4.40
N GLN A 138 14.55 -3.86 -5.70
CA GLN A 138 13.58 -3.40 -6.69
C GLN A 138 12.34 -4.30 -6.78
N ILE A 139 12.45 -5.57 -6.41
CA ILE A 139 11.40 -6.58 -6.62
C ILE A 139 10.74 -7.03 -5.31
N HIS A 140 11.56 -7.26 -4.28
CA HIS A 140 11.10 -7.83 -3.01
C HIS A 140 10.02 -6.97 -2.31
N PRO A 141 10.20 -5.65 -2.07
CA PRO A 141 9.25 -4.90 -1.27
C PRO A 141 7.86 -4.79 -1.90
N PRO A 142 7.69 -4.54 -3.21
CA PRO A 142 6.36 -4.53 -3.82
C PRO A 142 5.61 -5.85 -3.67
N ILE A 143 6.30 -6.99 -3.81
CA ILE A 143 5.68 -8.31 -3.65
C ILE A 143 5.32 -8.57 -2.19
N LEU A 144 6.20 -8.20 -1.25
CA LEU A 144 5.95 -8.33 0.18
C LEU A 144 4.74 -7.50 0.63
N PHE A 145 4.66 -6.24 0.22
CA PHE A 145 3.54 -5.36 0.56
C PHE A 145 2.22 -5.80 -0.10
N MET A 146 2.28 -6.38 -1.30
CA MET A 146 1.11 -7.02 -1.91
C MET A 146 0.66 -8.22 -1.06
N GLY A 147 1.59 -9.02 -0.54
CA GLY A 147 1.30 -10.12 0.39
C GLY A 147 0.63 -9.63 1.68
N PHE A 148 1.15 -8.57 2.30
CA PHE A 148 0.51 -7.95 3.47
C PHE A 148 -0.90 -7.44 3.16
N ALA A 149 -1.09 -6.77 2.03
CA ALA A 149 -2.40 -6.28 1.61
C ALA A 149 -3.40 -7.42 1.37
N ALA A 150 -2.93 -8.55 0.81
CA ALA A 150 -3.76 -9.72 0.53
C ALA A 150 -4.20 -10.48 1.80
N MET A 151 -3.59 -10.22 2.97
CA MET A 151 -4.02 -10.76 4.25
C MET A 151 -5.18 -9.97 4.89
N ALA A 152 -5.47 -8.76 4.43
CA ALA A 152 -6.56 -7.95 4.96
C ALA A 152 -7.98 -8.49 4.60
N PRO A 153 -8.26 -9.00 3.37
CA PRO A 153 -9.55 -9.60 3.03
C PRO A 153 -9.98 -10.76 3.93
N PRO A 154 -9.15 -11.79 4.22
CA PRO A 154 -9.53 -12.87 5.13
C PRO A 154 -9.96 -12.36 6.50
N PHE A 155 -9.22 -11.40 7.06
CA PHE A 155 -9.56 -10.78 8.32
C PHE A 155 -10.93 -10.07 8.26
N ALA A 156 -11.15 -9.25 7.22
CA ALA A 156 -12.41 -8.54 7.05
C ALA A 156 -13.60 -9.49 6.84
N LEU A 157 -13.40 -10.57 6.07
CA LEU A 157 -14.41 -11.61 5.87
C LEU A 157 -14.75 -12.35 7.17
N ALA A 158 -13.75 -12.69 7.99
CA ALA A 158 -13.95 -13.34 9.27
C ALA A 158 -14.74 -12.45 10.24
N ILE A 159 -14.36 -11.19 10.40
CA ILE A 159 -15.08 -10.23 11.25
C ILE A 159 -16.49 -9.98 10.72
N GLY A 160 -16.67 -9.83 9.40
CA GLY A 160 -17.98 -9.68 8.77
C GLY A 160 -18.90 -10.88 9.03
N ALA A 161 -18.36 -12.11 8.99
CA ALA A 161 -19.09 -13.33 9.32
C ALA A 161 -19.47 -13.39 10.82
N LEU A 162 -18.57 -12.98 11.72
CA LEU A 162 -18.88 -12.86 13.15
C LEU A 162 -20.01 -11.86 13.40
N MET A 163 -19.98 -10.68 12.78
CA MET A 163 -21.02 -9.66 12.91
C MET A 163 -22.39 -10.17 12.43
N ARG A 164 -22.43 -11.04 11.40
CA ARG A 164 -23.64 -11.63 10.83
C ARG A 164 -24.04 -12.97 11.48
N ARG A 165 -23.27 -13.49 12.44
CA ARG A 165 -23.44 -14.80 13.07
C ARG A 165 -23.45 -15.97 12.08
N ARG A 166 -22.71 -15.83 10.94
CA ARG A 166 -22.58 -16.86 9.89
C ARG A 166 -21.18 -17.50 9.95
N TYR A 167 -20.94 -18.25 11.00
CA TYR A 167 -19.58 -18.72 11.36
C TYR A 167 -19.00 -19.79 10.42
N GLN A 168 -19.81 -20.44 9.59
CA GLN A 168 -19.33 -21.48 8.68
C GLN A 168 -19.02 -20.95 7.28
N ASP A 169 -19.69 -19.89 6.85
CA ASP A 169 -19.62 -19.40 5.46
C ASP A 169 -18.27 -18.71 5.15
N TRP A 170 -17.62 -18.15 6.16
CA TRP A 170 -16.40 -17.37 5.96
C TRP A 170 -15.20 -18.23 5.55
N VAL A 171 -15.12 -19.49 5.99
CA VAL A 171 -14.00 -20.39 5.67
C VAL A 171 -13.90 -20.59 4.16
N THR A 172 -15.03 -20.91 3.52
CA THR A 172 -15.09 -21.09 2.07
C THR A 172 -14.84 -19.77 1.33
N SER A 173 -15.43 -18.67 1.81
CA SER A 173 -15.29 -17.35 1.19
C SER A 173 -13.88 -16.77 1.32
N SER A 174 -13.15 -17.10 2.38
CA SER A 174 -11.80 -16.59 2.63
C SER A 174 -10.67 -17.48 2.09
N LEU A 175 -10.97 -18.77 1.78
CA LEU A 175 -9.93 -19.75 1.43
C LEU A 175 -9.04 -19.28 0.27
N ALA A 176 -9.63 -18.79 -0.82
CA ALA A 176 -8.87 -18.30 -1.97
C ALA A 176 -7.97 -17.10 -1.61
N TRP A 177 -8.46 -16.20 -0.74
CA TRP A 177 -7.71 -15.06 -0.27
C TRP A 177 -6.56 -15.47 0.65
N VAL A 178 -6.80 -16.41 1.57
CA VAL A 178 -5.77 -16.94 2.47
C VAL A 178 -4.65 -17.64 1.68
N VAL A 179 -5.03 -18.53 0.77
CA VAL A 179 -4.05 -19.29 -0.02
C VAL A 179 -3.27 -18.34 -0.95
N GLY A 180 -3.97 -17.49 -1.72
CA GLY A 180 -3.33 -16.54 -2.61
C GLY A 180 -2.44 -15.54 -1.86
N GLY A 181 -2.93 -15.00 -0.75
CA GLY A 181 -2.17 -14.08 0.10
C GLY A 181 -0.93 -14.75 0.72
N ALA A 182 -1.07 -15.97 1.23
CA ALA A 182 0.05 -16.73 1.78
C ALA A 182 1.12 -17.05 0.73
N MET A 183 0.71 -17.36 -0.50
CA MET A 183 1.65 -17.59 -1.61
C MET A 183 2.42 -16.32 -1.96
N VAL A 184 1.74 -15.19 -2.12
CA VAL A 184 2.39 -13.90 -2.46
C VAL A 184 3.29 -13.44 -1.31
N LEU A 185 2.80 -13.54 -0.06
CA LEU A 185 3.59 -13.19 1.13
C LEU A 185 4.81 -14.09 1.28
N GLY A 186 4.64 -15.40 1.11
CA GLY A 186 5.74 -16.38 1.15
C GLY A 186 6.79 -16.10 0.08
N LEU A 187 6.35 -15.76 -1.15
CA LEU A 187 7.27 -15.35 -2.22
C LEU A 187 8.03 -14.07 -1.84
N GLY A 188 7.32 -13.06 -1.30
CA GLY A 188 7.94 -11.83 -0.84
C GLY A 188 9.00 -12.08 0.24
N ILE A 189 8.72 -12.94 1.22
CA ILE A 189 9.67 -13.34 2.29
C ILE A 189 10.88 -14.06 1.68
N ALA A 190 10.66 -15.01 0.76
CA ALA A 190 11.74 -15.74 0.11
C ALA A 190 12.68 -14.80 -0.67
N LEU A 191 12.11 -13.85 -1.44
CA LEU A 191 12.90 -12.84 -2.16
C LEU A 191 13.67 -11.92 -1.19
N GLY A 192 13.10 -11.61 -0.03
CA GLY A 192 13.79 -10.89 1.04
C GLY A 192 14.98 -11.68 1.61
N GLY A 193 14.88 -13.00 1.67
CA GLY A 193 16.01 -13.88 1.99
C GLY A 193 17.17 -13.71 1.00
N PHE A 194 16.89 -13.70 -0.31
CA PHE A 194 17.92 -13.44 -1.33
C PHE A 194 18.51 -12.03 -1.26
N TRP A 195 17.74 -11.06 -0.81
CA TRP A 195 18.27 -9.71 -0.57
C TRP A 195 19.20 -9.64 0.63
N ALA A 196 18.97 -10.46 1.67
CA ALA A 196 19.74 -10.45 2.90
C ALA A 196 21.11 -11.19 2.78
N TYR A 197 21.30 -12.00 1.74
CA TYR A 197 22.54 -12.74 1.44
C TYR A 197 23.26 -12.18 0.22
#